data_fdc92e594221d8b8edf279405339ba03
#
_entry.id   fdc92e594221d8b8edf279405339ba03
#
_cell.length_a   1.000
_cell.length_b   1.000
_cell.length_c   1.000
_cell.angle_alpha   90.00
_cell.angle_beta   90.00
_cell.angle_gamma   90.00
#
_symmetry.space_group_name_H-M   'P 1'
#
loop_
_entity.id
_entity.type
_entity.pdbx_description
1 polymer ?
#
loop_
_entity_poly.entity_id
_entity_poly.type
_entity_poly.pdbx_seq_one_letter_code
_entity_poly.pdbx_strand_id
1 'polypeptide(L)'
;MTLLDQLGFDNTYAIGVPQALAEEYGLNCISDLIPIAGQLTFGAEQEFFTLEGSMKYGPFTEAYGLHFKEAKPVDMGLKYAAIENGSFDVSVVYATDGLNRKVGLKILEDDKGFFPDYNGAFFVREDVLEQYPELEGILNRLSGKIPTEQMAELTYQVDVLGRDVD
;
A
#
# COMPACT_ATOMS: atom_id res chain seq x y z
N MET A 1 -10.18 3.22 -25.53
CA MET A 1 -9.66 2.57 -24.29
C MET A 1 -10.81 2.43 -23.34
N THR A 2 -11.14 1.22 -22.93
CA THR A 2 -12.28 0.90 -22.05
C THR A 2 -11.77 0.34 -20.71
N LEU A 3 -12.22 0.92 -19.60
CA LEU A 3 -11.99 0.42 -18.28
C LEU A 3 -13.09 -0.62 -17.97
N LEU A 4 -12.70 -1.85 -17.62
CA LEU A 4 -13.63 -2.91 -17.27
C LEU A 4 -13.97 -2.89 -15.76
N ASP A 5 -14.76 -3.87 -15.31
CA ASP A 5 -15.15 -3.98 -13.92
C ASP A 5 -13.95 -4.18 -12.99
N GLN A 6 -14.06 -3.67 -11.75
CA GLN A 6 -13.02 -3.79 -10.74
C GLN A 6 -12.78 -5.25 -10.34
N LEU A 7 -11.51 -5.62 -10.17
CA LEU A 7 -11.09 -6.98 -9.82
C LEU A 7 -11.38 -7.36 -8.36
N GLY A 8 -11.49 -6.35 -7.47
CA GLY A 8 -11.85 -6.54 -6.07
C GLY A 8 -10.73 -6.18 -5.08
N PHE A 9 -9.50 -5.95 -5.55
CA PHE A 9 -8.42 -5.48 -4.68
C PHE A 9 -8.24 -3.97 -4.77
N ASP A 10 -7.78 -3.41 -3.67
CA ASP A 10 -7.39 -2.01 -3.55
C ASP A 10 -5.88 -1.93 -3.29
N ASN A 11 -5.13 -1.29 -4.20
CA ASN A 11 -3.70 -1.08 -4.07
C ASN A 11 -3.38 0.35 -3.60
N THR A 12 -4.15 0.85 -2.66
CA THR A 12 -3.96 2.18 -2.07
C THR A 12 -2.66 2.26 -1.27
N TYR A 13 -2.26 3.48 -0.92
CA TYR A 13 -1.27 3.68 0.14
C TYR A 13 -1.82 3.21 1.49
N ALA A 14 -0.94 2.67 2.30
CA ALA A 14 -1.21 2.27 3.66
C ALA A 14 -0.03 2.64 4.58
N ILE A 15 -0.27 2.67 5.87
CA ILE A 15 0.77 2.89 6.87
C ILE A 15 1.15 1.56 7.50
N GLY A 16 2.42 1.19 7.35
CA GLY A 16 3.00 -0.01 7.93
C GLY A 16 3.93 0.29 9.09
N VAL A 17 3.88 -0.54 10.10
CA VAL A 17 4.79 -0.55 11.25
C VAL A 17 5.32 -1.96 11.48
N PRO A 18 6.55 -2.14 12.03
CA PRO A 18 7.01 -3.46 12.45
C PRO A 18 6.01 -4.12 13.41
N GLN A 19 5.75 -5.41 13.25
CA GLN A 19 4.80 -6.17 14.07
C GLN A 19 5.13 -6.03 15.56
N ALA A 20 6.41 -6.07 15.94
CA ALA A 20 6.85 -5.90 17.33
C ALA A 20 6.46 -4.54 17.92
N LEU A 21 6.58 -3.46 17.13
CA LEU A 21 6.16 -2.12 17.56
C LEU A 21 4.64 -2.06 17.75
N ALA A 22 3.90 -2.66 16.81
CA ALA A 22 2.45 -2.71 16.90
C ALA A 22 1.96 -3.46 18.15
N GLU A 23 2.62 -4.55 18.51
CA GLU A 23 2.32 -5.33 19.72
C GLU A 23 2.68 -4.57 21.00
N GLU A 24 3.86 -3.93 21.03
CA GLU A 24 4.35 -3.17 22.19
C GLU A 24 3.40 -2.02 22.56
N TYR A 25 2.90 -1.29 21.57
CA TYR A 25 2.04 -0.10 21.79
C TYR A 25 0.55 -0.38 21.54
N GLY A 26 0.17 -1.58 21.14
CA GLY A 26 -1.23 -1.94 20.84
C GLY A 26 -1.81 -1.24 19.63
N LEU A 27 -0.97 -0.95 18.60
CA LEU A 27 -1.37 -0.19 17.42
C LEU A 27 -2.28 -1.03 16.50
N ASN A 28 -3.45 -0.49 16.14
CA ASN A 28 -4.39 -1.10 15.21
C ASN A 28 -4.76 -0.14 14.07
N CYS A 29 -4.85 1.16 14.33
CA CYS A 29 -5.18 2.17 13.34
C CYS A 29 -4.13 3.30 13.35
N ILE A 30 -4.17 4.16 12.33
CA ILE A 30 -3.22 5.27 12.17
C ILE A 30 -3.32 6.25 13.34
N SER A 31 -4.52 6.49 13.87
CA SER A 31 -4.71 7.37 15.03
C SER A 31 -4.01 6.87 16.31
N ASP A 32 -3.73 5.57 16.43
CA ASP A 32 -3.01 5.03 17.58
C ASP A 32 -1.53 5.50 17.62
N LEU A 33 -1.01 6.00 16.51
CA LEU A 33 0.35 6.58 16.46
C LEU A 33 0.45 7.95 17.17
N ILE A 34 -0.65 8.68 17.32
CA ILE A 34 -0.63 10.07 17.81
C ILE A 34 0.17 10.24 19.11
N PRO A 35 -0.06 9.45 20.17
CA PRO A 35 0.63 9.64 21.45
C PRO A 35 2.11 9.31 21.42
N ILE A 36 2.58 8.54 20.42
CA ILE A 36 3.97 8.04 20.36
C ILE A 36 4.75 8.56 19.15
N ALA A 37 4.09 9.22 18.18
CA ALA A 37 4.72 9.69 16.94
C ALA A 37 6.00 10.52 17.17
N GLY A 38 6.05 11.32 18.22
CA GLY A 38 7.22 12.15 18.60
C GLY A 38 8.46 11.33 19.00
N GLN A 39 8.36 10.01 19.12
CA GLN A 39 9.47 9.10 19.39
C GLN A 39 9.87 8.32 18.14
N LEU A 40 9.04 8.30 17.09
CA LEU A 40 9.15 7.45 15.93
C LEU A 40 9.76 8.18 14.73
N THR A 41 10.51 7.43 13.92
CA THR A 41 11.06 7.87 12.64
C THR A 41 10.17 7.38 11.50
N PHE A 42 9.74 8.32 10.64
CA PHE A 42 8.93 8.03 9.46
C PHE A 42 9.79 7.94 8.20
N GLY A 43 9.58 6.91 7.38
CA GLY A 43 10.26 6.72 6.09
C GLY A 43 9.28 6.59 4.94
N ALA A 44 9.59 7.24 3.81
CA ALA A 44 8.81 7.12 2.57
C ALA A 44 9.67 7.45 1.35
N GLU A 45 9.17 7.12 0.16
CA GLU A 45 9.79 7.58 -1.08
C GLU A 45 9.77 9.10 -1.18
N GLN A 46 10.75 9.66 -1.91
CA GLN A 46 10.92 11.12 -2.07
C GLN A 46 9.64 11.82 -2.54
N GLU A 47 8.86 11.17 -3.41
CA GLU A 47 7.60 11.71 -3.94
C GLU A 47 6.54 11.92 -2.86
N PHE A 48 6.58 11.18 -1.77
CA PHE A 48 5.65 11.36 -0.66
C PHE A 48 5.91 12.66 0.12
N PHE A 49 7.12 13.18 0.06
CA PHE A 49 7.53 14.44 0.72
C PHE A 49 7.36 15.67 -0.18
N THR A 50 6.89 15.54 -1.42
CA THR A 50 6.65 16.70 -2.27
C THR A 50 5.46 17.53 -1.77
N LEU A 51 5.44 18.83 -2.11
CA LEU A 51 4.41 19.75 -1.66
C LEU A 51 3.12 19.68 -2.50
N GLU A 52 3.20 19.10 -3.69
CA GLU A 52 2.07 19.00 -4.62
C GLU A 52 1.31 17.69 -4.44
N GLY A 53 0.01 17.77 -4.24
CA GLY A 53 -0.90 16.63 -4.13
C GLY A 53 -1.45 16.40 -2.72
N SER A 54 -2.63 15.78 -2.66
CA SER A 54 -3.37 15.55 -1.40
C SER A 54 -2.85 14.36 -0.60
N MET A 55 -2.30 13.34 -1.26
CA MET A 55 -1.77 12.12 -0.61
C MET A 55 -0.25 12.24 -0.39
N LYS A 56 0.15 13.21 0.42
CA LYS A 56 1.55 13.53 0.70
C LYS A 56 1.77 13.65 2.22
N TYR A 57 3.03 13.64 2.62
CA TYR A 57 3.43 13.66 4.03
C TYR A 57 2.80 14.82 4.81
N GLY A 58 2.83 16.04 4.28
CA GLY A 58 2.25 17.22 4.94
C GLY A 58 0.74 17.06 5.19
N PRO A 59 -0.09 16.90 4.14
CA PRO A 59 -1.52 16.63 4.29
C PRO A 59 -1.83 15.42 5.18
N PHE A 60 -1.06 14.34 5.08
CA PHE A 60 -1.22 13.14 5.91
C PHE A 60 -1.04 13.44 7.39
N THR A 61 0.09 14.08 7.73
CA THR A 61 0.38 14.41 9.13
C THR A 61 -0.58 15.44 9.70
N GLU A 62 -1.05 16.38 8.89
CA GLU A 62 -2.07 17.37 9.29
C GLU A 62 -3.42 16.69 9.57
N ALA A 63 -3.89 15.81 8.68
CA ALA A 63 -5.17 15.10 8.81
C ALA A 63 -5.24 14.26 10.09
N TYR A 64 -4.14 13.61 10.45
CA TYR A 64 -4.05 12.78 11.65
C TYR A 64 -3.57 13.53 12.90
N GLY A 65 -2.96 14.70 12.75
CA GLY A 65 -2.32 15.43 13.87
C GLY A 65 -1.02 14.73 14.32
N LEU A 66 -0.28 14.13 13.38
CA LEU A 66 0.94 13.39 13.67
C LEU A 66 2.17 14.31 13.65
N HIS A 67 3.05 14.12 14.62
CA HIS A 67 4.31 14.86 14.74
C HIS A 67 5.44 13.85 14.98
N PHE A 68 6.01 13.31 13.88
CA PHE A 68 7.11 12.36 13.98
C PHE A 68 8.40 13.03 14.46
N LYS A 69 9.22 12.25 15.20
CA LYS A 69 10.55 12.67 15.64
C LYS A 69 11.43 13.08 14.47
N GLU A 70 11.36 12.31 13.40
CA GLU A 70 12.12 12.51 12.18
C GLU A 70 11.34 11.92 11.00
N ALA A 71 11.47 12.52 9.82
CA ALA A 71 10.90 12.00 8.59
C ALA A 71 11.98 12.04 7.50
N LYS A 72 12.23 10.91 6.86
CA LYS A 72 13.34 10.73 5.91
C LYS A 72 12.86 10.15 4.58
N PRO A 73 13.32 10.69 3.45
CA PRO A 73 13.15 10.04 2.16
C PRO A 73 14.04 8.79 2.04
N VAL A 74 13.58 7.83 1.28
CA VAL A 74 14.29 6.60 0.94
C VAL A 74 13.99 6.20 -0.49
N ASP A 75 14.93 5.57 -1.17
CA ASP A 75 14.67 4.95 -2.47
C ASP A 75 13.71 3.77 -2.33
N MET A 76 12.78 3.63 -3.29
CA MET A 76 11.78 2.56 -3.31
C MET A 76 12.42 1.16 -3.13
N GLY A 77 13.54 0.89 -3.81
CA GLY A 77 14.27 -0.38 -3.71
C GLY A 77 14.94 -0.64 -2.36
N LEU A 78 15.13 0.38 -1.52
CA LEU A 78 15.80 0.28 -0.22
C LEU A 78 14.84 0.39 0.97
N LYS A 79 13.58 0.78 0.74
CA LYS A 79 12.59 1.03 1.79
C LYS A 79 12.43 -0.14 2.75
N TYR A 80 12.18 -1.33 2.22
CA TYR A 80 11.97 -2.52 3.06
C TYR A 80 13.22 -2.97 3.82
N ALA A 81 14.39 -2.83 3.22
CA ALA A 81 15.66 -3.08 3.92
C ALA A 81 15.89 -2.07 5.05
N ALA A 82 15.51 -0.81 4.85
CA ALA A 82 15.60 0.23 5.88
C ALA A 82 14.63 0.02 7.04
N ILE A 83 13.44 -0.53 6.78
CA ILE A 83 12.49 -0.96 7.82
C ILE A 83 13.07 -2.15 8.60
N GLU A 84 13.53 -3.18 7.89
CA GLU A 84 14.06 -4.40 8.49
C GLU A 84 15.28 -4.15 9.39
N ASN A 85 16.14 -3.19 9.04
CA ASN A 85 17.30 -2.81 9.86
C ASN A 85 16.98 -1.76 10.95
N GLY A 86 15.72 -1.36 11.11
CA GLY A 86 15.29 -0.41 12.14
C GLY A 86 15.63 1.04 11.86
N SER A 87 15.88 1.42 10.59
CA SER A 87 16.10 2.83 10.22
C SER A 87 14.79 3.64 10.24
N PHE A 88 13.65 2.97 10.09
CA PHE A 88 12.31 3.54 10.18
C PHE A 88 11.41 2.72 11.08
N ASP A 89 10.59 3.41 11.86
CA ASP A 89 9.57 2.82 12.73
C ASP A 89 8.19 2.78 12.03
N VAL A 90 7.95 3.74 11.14
CA VAL A 90 6.69 3.90 10.40
C VAL A 90 7.02 4.18 8.93
N SER A 91 6.30 3.57 8.02
CA SER A 91 6.48 3.83 6.58
C SER A 91 5.17 3.81 5.83
N VAL A 92 5.10 4.62 4.75
CA VAL A 92 4.06 4.45 3.74
C VAL A 92 4.43 3.28 2.84
N VAL A 93 3.47 2.41 2.60
CA VAL A 93 3.60 1.21 1.77
C VAL A 93 2.39 1.07 0.85
N TYR A 94 2.41 0.10 -0.06
CA TYR A 94 1.23 -0.27 -0.84
C TYR A 94 0.52 -1.44 -0.19
N ALA A 95 -0.81 -1.41 -0.13
CA ALA A 95 -1.61 -2.41 0.58
C ALA A 95 -1.43 -3.85 0.03
N THR A 96 -1.15 -3.99 -1.27
CA THR A 96 -0.97 -5.29 -1.93
C THR A 96 0.49 -5.74 -2.08
N ASP A 97 1.46 -4.99 -1.52
CA ASP A 97 2.88 -5.33 -1.66
C ASP A 97 3.25 -6.54 -0.78
N GLY A 98 3.68 -7.63 -1.41
CA GLY A 98 4.10 -8.86 -0.73
C GLY A 98 5.31 -8.69 0.19
N LEU A 99 6.12 -7.64 -0.03
CA LEU A 99 7.26 -7.31 0.83
C LEU A 99 6.82 -6.87 2.23
N ASN A 100 5.60 -6.34 2.41
CA ASN A 100 5.05 -6.04 3.73
C ASN A 100 5.09 -7.27 4.64
N ARG A 101 4.65 -8.43 4.11
CA ARG A 101 4.67 -9.70 4.82
C ARG A 101 6.09 -10.20 5.05
N LYS A 102 6.98 -10.05 4.05
CA LYS A 102 8.38 -10.50 4.14
C LYS A 102 9.10 -9.87 5.34
N VAL A 103 8.92 -8.56 5.54
CA VAL A 103 9.60 -7.83 6.62
C VAL A 103 8.75 -7.72 7.89
N GLY A 104 7.64 -8.44 7.98
CA GLY A 104 6.81 -8.52 9.17
C GLY A 104 6.14 -7.20 9.55
N LEU A 105 5.58 -6.47 8.56
CA LEU A 105 4.81 -5.27 8.82
C LEU A 105 3.37 -5.61 9.19
N LYS A 106 2.86 -4.90 10.20
CA LYS A 106 1.43 -4.71 10.43
C LYS A 106 0.97 -3.48 9.68
N ILE A 107 -0.02 -3.64 8.82
CA ILE A 107 -0.72 -2.54 8.17
C ILE A 107 -1.74 -1.98 9.15
N LEU A 108 -1.68 -0.68 9.38
CA LEU A 108 -2.64 0.02 10.26
C LEU A 108 -3.88 0.41 9.47
N GLU A 109 -5.04 0.33 10.12
CA GLU A 109 -6.31 0.79 9.55
C GLU A 109 -6.27 2.31 9.35
N ASP A 110 -6.71 2.77 8.18
CA ASP A 110 -6.92 4.19 7.89
C ASP A 110 -8.28 4.66 8.46
N ASP A 111 -8.34 4.84 9.76
CA ASP A 111 -9.57 5.13 10.52
C ASP A 111 -10.19 6.51 10.23
N LYS A 112 -9.49 7.38 9.50
CA LYS A 112 -10.03 8.66 9.00
C LYS A 112 -10.31 8.68 7.50
N GLY A 113 -9.98 7.61 6.77
CA GLY A 113 -10.20 7.52 5.33
C GLY A 113 -9.38 8.56 4.55
N PHE A 114 -8.12 8.77 4.92
CA PHE A 114 -7.25 9.73 4.27
C PHE A 114 -6.81 9.27 2.88
N PHE A 115 -6.52 8.00 2.73
CA PHE A 115 -6.10 7.42 1.46
C PHE A 115 -7.32 7.01 0.63
N PRO A 116 -7.50 7.54 -0.60
CA PRO A 116 -8.60 7.12 -1.46
C PRO A 116 -8.41 5.70 -1.98
N ASP A 117 -9.50 5.07 -2.38
CA ASP A 117 -9.47 3.77 -3.06
C ASP A 117 -8.64 3.83 -4.33
N TYR A 118 -7.84 2.80 -4.56
CA TYR A 118 -7.02 2.61 -5.76
C TYR A 118 -7.27 1.23 -6.37
N ASN A 119 -8.50 1.02 -6.81
CA ASN A 119 -9.01 -0.27 -7.24
C ASN A 119 -8.37 -0.74 -8.55
N GLY A 120 -7.93 -1.99 -8.58
CA GLY A 120 -7.41 -2.63 -9.78
C GLY A 120 -8.52 -3.02 -10.76
N ALA A 121 -8.30 -2.74 -12.05
CA ALA A 121 -9.21 -3.13 -13.14
C ALA A 121 -8.43 -3.36 -14.43
N PHE A 122 -9.02 -4.08 -15.40
CA PHE A 122 -8.46 -4.18 -16.74
C PHE A 122 -8.74 -2.90 -17.54
N PHE A 123 -7.73 -2.44 -18.25
CA PHE A 123 -7.82 -1.31 -19.17
C PHE A 123 -7.50 -1.80 -20.59
N VAL A 124 -8.52 -1.94 -21.42
CA VAL A 124 -8.43 -2.61 -22.72
C VAL A 124 -8.63 -1.61 -23.87
N ARG A 125 -7.88 -1.79 -24.94
CA ARG A 125 -8.04 -0.97 -26.16
C ARG A 125 -9.35 -1.33 -26.86
N GLU A 126 -10.07 -0.34 -27.37
CA GLU A 126 -11.34 -0.51 -28.08
C GLU A 126 -11.19 -1.37 -29.33
N ASP A 127 -10.13 -1.15 -30.13
CA ASP A 127 -9.85 -1.96 -31.32
C ASP A 127 -9.65 -3.45 -31.01
N VAL A 128 -9.15 -3.79 -29.81
CA VAL A 128 -9.05 -5.17 -29.34
C VAL A 128 -10.42 -5.74 -28.99
N LEU A 129 -11.27 -4.95 -28.31
CA LEU A 129 -12.64 -5.39 -28.00
C LEU A 129 -13.52 -5.50 -29.25
N GLU A 130 -13.30 -4.66 -30.27
CA GLU A 130 -13.97 -4.78 -31.57
C GLU A 130 -13.55 -6.05 -32.31
N GLN A 131 -12.26 -6.40 -32.23
CA GLN A 131 -11.72 -7.61 -32.86
C GLN A 131 -12.13 -8.89 -32.11
N TYR A 132 -12.25 -8.83 -30.79
CA TYR A 132 -12.58 -9.97 -29.90
C TYR A 132 -13.71 -9.59 -28.94
N PRO A 133 -14.97 -9.54 -29.40
CA PRO A 133 -16.11 -9.07 -28.59
C PRO A 133 -16.35 -9.89 -27.31
N GLU A 134 -15.94 -11.16 -27.28
CA GLU A 134 -16.06 -12.03 -26.11
C GLU A 134 -15.05 -11.71 -24.99
N LEU A 135 -13.98 -10.96 -25.28
CA LEU A 135 -12.88 -10.70 -24.35
C LEU A 135 -13.34 -9.96 -23.09
N GLU A 136 -14.22 -8.97 -23.25
CA GLU A 136 -14.80 -8.25 -22.11
C GLU A 136 -15.49 -9.19 -21.12
N GLY A 137 -16.34 -10.08 -21.63
CA GLY A 137 -17.04 -11.06 -20.81
C GLY A 137 -16.10 -12.07 -20.16
N ILE A 138 -15.00 -12.43 -20.80
CA ILE A 138 -13.97 -13.33 -20.24
C ILE A 138 -13.24 -12.64 -19.10
N LEU A 139 -12.76 -11.40 -19.29
CA LEU A 139 -12.01 -10.64 -18.30
C LEU A 139 -12.87 -10.29 -17.08
N ASN A 140 -14.13 -9.91 -17.30
CA ASN A 140 -15.07 -9.58 -16.22
C ASN A 140 -15.49 -10.80 -15.37
N ARG A 141 -15.11 -12.03 -15.76
CA ARG A 141 -15.27 -13.21 -14.87
C ARG A 141 -14.39 -13.10 -13.62
N LEU A 142 -13.35 -12.27 -13.63
CA LEU A 142 -12.49 -11.98 -12.47
C LEU A 142 -13.02 -10.80 -11.62
N SER A 143 -14.07 -10.12 -12.07
CA SER A 143 -14.66 -8.99 -11.35
C SER A 143 -15.05 -9.38 -9.92
N GLY A 144 -14.54 -8.62 -8.94
CA GLY A 144 -14.78 -8.84 -7.51
C GLY A 144 -14.23 -10.15 -6.94
N LYS A 145 -13.37 -10.88 -7.67
CA LYS A 145 -12.88 -12.20 -7.26
C LYS A 145 -11.55 -12.18 -6.53
N ILE A 146 -10.81 -11.10 -6.60
CA ILE A 146 -9.47 -11.00 -6.04
C ILE A 146 -9.48 -9.95 -4.93
N PRO A 147 -9.78 -10.30 -3.67
CA PRO A 147 -9.70 -9.34 -2.57
C PRO A 147 -8.25 -8.91 -2.30
N THR A 148 -8.06 -7.76 -1.65
CA THR A 148 -6.74 -7.15 -1.37
C THR A 148 -5.76 -8.12 -0.70
N GLU A 149 -6.22 -8.90 0.28
CA GLU A 149 -5.39 -9.90 0.96
C GLU A 149 -4.90 -11.00 0.01
N GLN A 150 -5.76 -11.44 -0.92
CA GLN A 150 -5.37 -12.43 -1.92
C GLN A 150 -4.36 -11.86 -2.91
N MET A 151 -4.52 -10.60 -3.34
CA MET A 151 -3.53 -9.95 -4.21
C MET A 151 -2.18 -9.81 -3.48
N ALA A 152 -2.16 -9.41 -2.22
CA ALA A 152 -0.95 -9.34 -1.41
C ALA A 152 -0.27 -10.73 -1.25
N GLU A 153 -1.04 -11.80 -1.13
CA GLU A 153 -0.51 -13.16 -1.12
C GLU A 153 0.09 -13.56 -2.48
N LEU A 154 -0.57 -13.23 -3.60
CA LEU A 154 -0.06 -13.52 -4.94
C LEU A 154 1.25 -12.77 -5.22
N THR A 155 1.32 -11.49 -4.88
CA THR A 155 2.57 -10.71 -5.02
C THR A 155 3.68 -11.27 -4.13
N TYR A 156 3.37 -11.68 -2.90
CA TYR A 156 4.33 -12.36 -2.04
C TYR A 156 4.87 -13.65 -2.65
N GLN A 157 4.02 -14.46 -3.27
CA GLN A 157 4.45 -15.71 -3.89
C GLN A 157 5.39 -15.49 -5.08
N VAL A 158 5.12 -14.46 -5.90
CA VAL A 158 5.96 -14.15 -7.07
C VAL A 158 7.21 -13.39 -6.65
N ASP A 159 7.06 -12.26 -5.96
CA ASP A 159 8.15 -11.30 -5.74
C ASP A 159 9.09 -11.74 -4.62
N VAL A 160 8.61 -12.52 -3.65
CA VAL A 160 9.40 -12.96 -2.50
C VAL A 160 9.80 -14.43 -2.59
N LEU A 161 8.87 -15.33 -2.95
CA LEU A 161 9.15 -16.76 -3.04
C LEU A 161 9.66 -17.19 -4.42
N GLY A 162 9.65 -16.31 -5.43
CA GLY A 162 10.12 -16.60 -6.79
C GLY A 162 9.30 -17.66 -7.49
N ARG A 163 7.99 -17.78 -7.19
CA ARG A 163 7.12 -18.71 -7.90
C ARG A 163 6.84 -18.22 -9.30
N ASP A 164 6.80 -19.14 -10.25
CA ASP A 164 6.35 -18.85 -11.61
C ASP A 164 4.88 -18.42 -11.61
N VAL A 165 4.51 -17.59 -12.59
CA VAL A 165 3.15 -17.08 -12.78
C VAL A 165 2.27 -18.00 -13.65
N ASP A 166 2.80 -19.16 -14.05
CA ASP A 166 2.12 -20.15 -14.91
C ASP A 166 1.10 -20.99 -14.14
#